data_f3d9d4aec7bc9a5632f5927b21bca895
#
_entry.id   f3d9d4aec7bc9a5632f5927b21bca895
#
_cell.length_a   1.000
_cell.length_b   1.000
_cell.length_c   1.000
_cell.angle_alpha   90.00
_cell.angle_beta   90.00
_cell.angle_gamma   90.00
#
_symmetry.space_group_name_H-M   'P 1'
#
loop_
_entity.id
_entity.type
_entity.pdbx_description
1 polymer ?
#
loop_
_entity_poly.entity_id
_entity_poly.type
_entity_poly.pdbx_seq_one_letter_code
_entity_poly.pdbx_strand_id
1 'polypeptide(L)'
;MSFPYSRISKSENETTTIAEEFSKYLKPGMIVVLNGDLGTGKTFFTKQVLKKFGVTNSNSPTFAIVNPYSGDEVFYHFDFYRINKEAELHDIGIEDYFKDEESIIIVEWGNLFPQVIPHKRIEINISFSNENEREFSFKEYE
;
A
#
# COMPACT_ATOMS: atom_id res chain seq x y z
N MET A 1 -12.50 12.15 -0.45
CA MET A 1 -11.18 12.35 -1.09
C MET A 1 -11.35 12.29 -2.59
N SER A 2 -10.85 13.29 -3.28
CA SER A 2 -10.91 13.32 -4.75
C SER A 2 -9.50 13.33 -5.32
N PHE A 3 -9.31 12.67 -6.46
CA PHE A 3 -8.01 12.48 -7.07
C PHE A 3 -7.84 13.35 -8.31
N PRO A 4 -6.62 13.79 -8.64
CA PRO A 4 -5.40 13.58 -7.87
C PRO A 4 -5.39 14.40 -6.57
N TYR A 5 -4.63 13.93 -5.59
CA TYR A 5 -4.62 14.53 -4.26
C TYR A 5 -3.20 14.49 -3.73
N SER A 6 -2.78 15.54 -3.05
CA SER A 6 -1.41 15.63 -2.54
C SER A 6 -1.40 16.28 -1.16
N ARG A 7 -0.57 15.76 -0.28
CA ARG A 7 -0.42 16.27 1.08
C ARG A 7 1.04 16.17 1.51
N ILE A 8 1.47 17.14 2.31
CA ILE A 8 2.79 17.12 2.92
C ILE A 8 2.64 16.71 4.38
N SER A 9 3.47 15.78 4.81
CA SER A 9 3.54 15.33 6.19
C SER A 9 4.85 15.78 6.80
N LYS A 10 4.77 16.46 7.93
CA LYS A 10 5.94 16.97 8.67
C LYS A 10 6.24 16.14 9.91
N SER A 11 5.43 15.13 10.19
CA SER A 11 5.58 14.30 11.39
C SER A 11 4.85 12.98 11.22
N GLU A 12 5.15 12.01 12.08
CA GLU A 12 4.42 10.75 12.10
C GLU A 12 2.93 10.98 12.42
N ASN A 13 2.61 11.94 13.28
CA ASN A 13 1.21 12.27 13.58
C ASN A 13 0.47 12.76 12.34
N GLU A 14 1.12 13.58 11.51
CA GLU A 14 0.51 14.05 10.27
C GLU A 14 0.33 12.92 9.27
N THR A 15 1.31 12.01 9.20
CA THR A 15 1.18 10.81 8.35
C THR A 15 0.02 9.95 8.82
N THR A 16 -0.16 9.80 10.12
CA THR A 16 -1.28 9.05 10.69
C THR A 16 -2.61 9.67 10.26
N THR A 17 -2.71 11.00 10.30
CA THR A 17 -3.92 11.71 9.86
C THR A 17 -4.20 11.44 8.38
N ILE A 18 -3.17 11.47 7.54
CA ILE A 18 -3.33 11.18 6.11
C ILE A 18 -3.81 9.74 5.91
N ALA A 19 -3.24 8.80 6.65
CA ALA A 19 -3.64 7.40 6.59
C ALA A 19 -5.09 7.21 7.03
N GLU A 20 -5.52 7.91 8.07
CA GLU A 20 -6.89 7.84 8.55
C GLU A 20 -7.89 8.37 7.51
N GLU A 21 -7.56 9.48 6.87
CA GLU A 21 -8.40 10.02 5.80
C GLU A 21 -8.51 9.06 4.63
N PHE A 22 -7.38 8.47 4.24
CA PHE A 22 -7.34 7.51 3.15
C PHE A 22 -8.13 6.25 3.48
N SER A 23 -8.05 5.79 4.72
CA SER A 23 -8.74 4.58 5.18
C SER A 23 -10.25 4.66 4.96
N LYS A 24 -10.81 5.85 5.09
CA LYS A 24 -12.25 6.06 4.90
C LYS A 24 -12.68 5.83 3.45
N TYR A 25 -11.75 5.95 2.52
CA TYR A 25 -12.00 5.74 1.11
C TYR A 25 -11.93 4.27 0.70
N LEU A 26 -11.16 3.47 1.42
CA LEU A 26 -10.88 2.08 1.06
C LEU A 26 -12.11 1.19 1.17
N LYS A 27 -12.27 0.32 0.18
CA LYS A 27 -13.34 -0.68 0.11
C LYS A 27 -12.79 -1.98 -0.45
N PRO A 28 -13.42 -3.13 -0.12
CA PRO A 28 -13.03 -4.41 -0.74
C PRO A 28 -13.03 -4.32 -2.27
N GLY A 29 -12.07 -4.99 -2.88
CA GLY A 29 -11.87 -4.97 -4.32
C GLY A 29 -10.88 -3.91 -4.79
N MET A 30 -10.45 -3.01 -3.91
CA MET A 30 -9.48 -1.99 -4.25
C MET A 30 -8.05 -2.51 -4.18
N ILE A 31 -7.21 -2.00 -5.08
CA ILE A 31 -5.78 -2.29 -5.14
C ILE A 31 -5.04 -0.97 -4.93
N VAL A 32 -4.16 -0.95 -3.94
CA VAL A 32 -3.37 0.22 -3.58
C VAL A 32 -1.90 -0.10 -3.79
N VAL A 33 -1.21 0.72 -4.56
CA VAL A 33 0.21 0.58 -4.82
C VAL A 33 0.96 1.71 -4.15
N LEU A 34 1.89 1.37 -3.27
CA LEU A 34 2.72 2.32 -2.53
C LEU A 34 4.13 2.31 -3.10
N ASN A 35 4.54 3.44 -3.65
CA ASN A 35 5.88 3.63 -4.20
C ASN A 35 6.61 4.70 -3.41
N GLY A 36 7.91 4.57 -3.31
CA GLY A 36 8.76 5.54 -2.62
C GLY A 36 10.08 4.90 -2.25
N ASP A 37 11.12 5.71 -2.12
CA ASP A 37 12.44 5.24 -1.73
C ASP A 37 12.44 4.67 -0.31
N LEU A 38 13.49 3.93 0.03
CA LEU A 38 13.66 3.40 1.37
C LEU A 38 13.63 4.55 2.38
N GLY A 39 12.94 4.33 3.50
CA GLY A 39 12.85 5.31 4.57
C GLY A 39 11.80 6.39 4.39
N THR A 40 11.00 6.35 3.30
CA THR A 40 9.94 7.35 3.11
C THR A 40 8.72 7.13 3.99
N GLY A 41 8.61 5.96 4.63
CA GLY A 41 7.51 5.68 5.54
C GLY A 41 6.37 4.86 4.98
N LYS A 42 6.62 4.08 3.91
CA LYS A 42 5.60 3.20 3.32
C LYS A 42 5.04 2.21 4.34
N THR A 43 5.92 1.56 5.09
CA THR A 43 5.52 0.58 6.10
C THR A 43 4.74 1.23 7.23
N PHE A 44 5.19 2.39 7.69
CA PHE A 44 4.49 3.14 8.73
C PHE A 44 3.08 3.52 8.28
N PHE A 45 2.97 4.05 7.06
CA PHE A 45 1.68 4.43 6.50
C PHE A 45 0.74 3.24 6.42
N THR A 46 1.23 2.10 5.91
CA THR A 46 0.45 0.88 5.81
C THR A 46 -0.06 0.42 7.17
N LYS A 47 0.80 0.46 8.20
CA LYS A 47 0.40 0.08 9.56
C LYS A 47 -0.71 0.99 10.09
N GLN A 48 -0.64 2.29 9.82
CA GLN A 48 -1.67 3.22 10.27
C GLN A 48 -2.99 2.97 9.57
N VAL A 49 -2.97 2.65 8.27
CA VAL A 49 -4.16 2.27 7.53
C VAL A 49 -4.78 1.00 8.16
N LEU A 50 -3.97 -0.02 8.36
CA LEU A 50 -4.43 -1.29 8.92
C LEU A 50 -5.03 -1.13 10.30
N LYS A 51 -4.48 -0.25 11.14
CA LYS A 51 -5.03 0.02 12.47
C LYS A 51 -6.47 0.52 12.42
N LYS A 52 -6.82 1.28 11.40
CA LYS A 52 -8.18 1.80 11.24
C LYS A 52 -9.19 0.70 10.95
N PHE A 53 -8.73 -0.45 10.49
CA PHE A 53 -9.56 -1.62 10.23
C PHE A 53 -9.42 -2.68 11.34
N GLY A 54 -8.87 -2.29 12.47
CA GLY A 54 -8.77 -3.19 13.62
C GLY A 54 -7.58 -4.15 13.58
N VAL A 55 -6.66 -3.97 12.64
CA VAL A 55 -5.46 -4.80 12.55
C VAL A 55 -4.34 -4.13 13.34
N THR A 56 -4.05 -4.66 14.52
CA THR A 56 -3.04 -4.10 15.41
C THR A 56 -1.74 -4.90 15.42
N ASN A 57 -1.76 -6.10 14.86
CA ASN A 57 -0.60 -6.97 14.79
C ASN A 57 -0.14 -7.11 13.33
N SER A 58 0.39 -6.02 12.80
CA SER A 58 0.82 -5.96 11.40
C SER A 58 2.33 -6.08 11.23
N ASN A 59 3.00 -6.73 12.16
CA ASN A 59 4.43 -7.01 12.04
C ASN A 59 4.63 -8.14 11.05
N SER A 60 4.97 -7.77 9.82
CA SER A 60 5.20 -8.73 8.76
C SER A 60 6.43 -9.58 9.07
N PRO A 61 6.32 -10.91 8.96
CA PRO A 61 7.52 -11.73 8.95
C PRO A 61 8.40 -11.27 7.80
N THR A 62 9.70 -11.15 8.04
CA THR A 62 10.64 -10.59 7.07
C THR A 62 10.83 -11.44 5.82
N PHE A 63 10.18 -12.61 5.73
CA PHE A 63 10.40 -13.57 4.65
C PHE A 63 9.21 -13.79 3.72
N ALA A 64 8.05 -13.22 4.04
CA ALA A 64 6.86 -13.48 3.26
C ALA A 64 6.70 -12.43 2.15
N ILE A 65 6.39 -12.91 0.93
CA ILE A 65 6.07 -12.04 -0.19
C ILE A 65 4.70 -11.41 0.04
N VAL A 66 3.76 -12.19 0.60
CA VAL A 66 2.41 -11.73 0.89
C VAL A 66 2.07 -12.02 2.35
N ASN A 67 1.47 -11.04 3.01
CA ASN A 67 1.03 -11.15 4.40
C ASN A 67 -0.48 -10.90 4.45
N PRO A 68 -1.27 -11.88 4.90
CA PRO A 68 -2.70 -11.68 5.09
C PRO A 68 -2.98 -11.06 6.45
N TYR A 69 -3.95 -10.16 6.49
CA TYR A 69 -4.43 -9.56 7.74
C TYR A 69 -5.95 -9.56 7.74
N SER A 70 -6.54 -9.87 8.88
CA SER A 70 -7.98 -9.86 9.05
C SER A 70 -8.34 -8.91 10.19
N GLY A 71 -9.17 -7.93 9.89
CA GLY A 71 -9.75 -7.01 10.82
C GLY A 71 -11.20 -6.80 10.41
N ASP A 72 -11.63 -5.54 10.34
CA ASP A 72 -12.95 -5.22 9.81
C ASP A 72 -13.07 -5.63 8.34
N GLU A 73 -11.94 -5.65 7.64
CA GLU A 73 -11.83 -6.13 6.27
C GLU A 73 -10.62 -7.06 6.15
N VAL A 74 -10.55 -7.81 5.07
CA VAL A 74 -9.40 -8.69 4.78
C VAL A 74 -8.42 -7.93 3.90
N PHE A 75 -7.15 -7.96 4.29
CA PHE A 75 -6.06 -7.33 3.56
C PHE A 75 -5.03 -8.36 3.14
N TYR A 76 -4.47 -8.16 1.94
CA TYR A 76 -3.25 -8.86 1.52
C TYR A 76 -2.20 -7.81 1.20
N HIS A 77 -1.09 -7.89 1.93
CA HIS A 77 0.00 -6.92 1.81
C HIS A 77 1.19 -7.59 1.12
N PHE A 78 1.56 -7.09 -0.05
CA PHE A 78 2.69 -7.58 -0.85
C PHE A 78 3.86 -6.61 -0.72
N ASP A 79 5.08 -7.16 -0.65
CA ASP A 79 6.31 -6.39 -0.67
C ASP A 79 7.16 -6.86 -1.85
N PHE A 80 7.14 -6.09 -2.94
CA PHE A 80 7.86 -6.44 -4.16
C PHE A 80 9.37 -6.22 -4.05
N TYR A 81 9.83 -5.50 -3.04
CA TYR A 81 11.27 -5.29 -2.85
C TYR A 81 12.02 -6.60 -2.66
N ARG A 82 11.33 -7.61 -2.15
CA ARG A 82 11.91 -8.94 -1.87
C ARG A 82 11.87 -9.88 -3.07
N ILE A 83 11.26 -9.45 -4.16
CA ILE A 83 11.08 -10.28 -5.35
C ILE A 83 12.31 -10.13 -6.23
N ASN A 84 12.88 -11.26 -6.63
CA ASN A 84 14.03 -11.27 -7.55
C ASN A 84 13.61 -11.40 -9.00
N LYS A 85 12.54 -12.17 -9.25
CA LYS A 85 12.03 -12.44 -10.60
C LYS A 85 10.51 -12.38 -10.61
N GLU A 86 9.95 -11.86 -11.69
CA GLU A 86 8.50 -11.81 -11.88
C GLU A 86 7.84 -13.17 -11.70
N ALA A 87 8.51 -14.25 -12.11
CA ALA A 87 7.98 -15.61 -11.98
C ALA A 87 7.58 -15.95 -10.54
N GLU A 88 8.27 -15.41 -9.55
CA GLU A 88 7.93 -15.64 -8.15
C GLU A 88 6.52 -15.16 -7.81
N LEU A 89 6.09 -14.06 -8.43
CA LEU A 89 4.74 -13.51 -8.22
C LEU A 89 3.69 -14.40 -8.88
N HIS A 90 3.96 -14.91 -10.06
CA HIS A 90 3.04 -15.81 -10.75
C HIS A 90 2.95 -17.15 -10.03
N ASP A 91 4.05 -17.62 -9.46
CA ASP A 91 4.09 -18.88 -8.70
C ASP A 91 3.18 -18.85 -7.47
N ILE A 92 3.03 -17.69 -6.83
CA ILE A 92 2.11 -17.57 -5.69
C ILE A 92 0.68 -17.22 -6.11
N GLY A 93 0.42 -17.09 -7.41
CA GLY A 93 -0.92 -16.81 -7.93
C GLY A 93 -1.38 -15.39 -7.71
N ILE A 94 -0.49 -14.41 -7.89
CA ILE A 94 -0.82 -13.00 -7.64
C ILE A 94 -2.06 -12.53 -8.42
N GLU A 95 -2.29 -13.10 -9.59
CA GLU A 95 -3.44 -12.74 -10.43
C GLU A 95 -4.77 -13.02 -9.72
N ASP A 96 -4.83 -14.11 -8.95
CA ASP A 96 -6.04 -14.46 -8.21
C ASP A 96 -6.29 -13.48 -7.06
N TYR A 97 -5.22 -13.02 -6.41
CA TYR A 97 -5.35 -11.98 -5.39
C TYR A 97 -5.93 -10.70 -5.97
N PHE A 98 -5.43 -10.28 -7.13
CA PHE A 98 -5.91 -9.05 -7.77
C PHE A 98 -7.36 -9.12 -8.24
N LYS A 99 -7.88 -10.32 -8.46
CA LYS A 99 -9.27 -10.53 -8.88
C LYS A 99 -10.24 -10.67 -7.70
N ASP A 100 -9.72 -10.79 -6.49
CA ASP A 100 -10.55 -10.96 -5.30
C ASP A 100 -11.26 -9.66 -4.96
N GLU A 101 -12.58 -9.67 -5.08
CA GLU A 101 -13.41 -8.49 -4.80
C GLU A 101 -13.78 -8.35 -3.33
N GLU A 102 -13.36 -9.31 -2.50
CA GLU A 102 -13.68 -9.33 -1.07
C GLU A 102 -12.52 -8.85 -0.19
N SER A 103 -11.37 -8.55 -0.79
CA SER A 103 -10.20 -8.13 -0.05
C SER A 103 -9.67 -6.81 -0.58
N ILE A 104 -8.83 -6.16 0.24
CA ILE A 104 -8.09 -4.96 -0.15
C ILE A 104 -6.63 -5.37 -0.31
N ILE A 105 -6.05 -5.02 -1.45
CA ILE A 105 -4.66 -5.37 -1.75
C ILE A 105 -3.78 -4.13 -1.59
N ILE A 106 -2.70 -4.26 -0.84
CA ILE A 106 -1.67 -3.22 -0.70
C ILE A 106 -0.36 -3.78 -1.22
N VAL A 107 0.24 -3.08 -2.18
CA VAL A 107 1.51 -3.50 -2.78
C VAL A 107 2.54 -2.41 -2.54
N GLU A 108 3.61 -2.73 -1.79
CA GLU A 108 4.77 -1.85 -1.67
C GLU A 108 5.76 -2.18 -2.77
N TRP A 109 6.43 -1.16 -3.30
CA TRP A 109 7.41 -1.30 -4.38
C TRP A 109 6.81 -1.83 -5.68
N GLY A 110 5.55 -1.49 -5.96
CA GLY A 110 4.89 -1.93 -7.19
C GLY A 110 5.61 -1.46 -8.46
N ASN A 111 6.36 -0.36 -8.37
CA ASN A 111 7.13 0.17 -9.48
C ASN A 111 8.26 -0.75 -9.95
N LEU A 112 8.63 -1.76 -9.16
CA LEU A 112 9.67 -2.72 -9.56
C LEU A 112 9.16 -3.72 -10.60
N PHE A 113 7.85 -4.02 -10.58
CA PHE A 113 7.24 -4.94 -11.54
C PHE A 113 5.92 -4.34 -12.05
N PRO A 114 6.00 -3.20 -12.75
CA PRO A 114 4.79 -2.49 -13.17
C PRO A 114 3.90 -3.30 -14.11
N GLN A 115 4.47 -4.23 -14.87
CA GLN A 115 3.73 -5.07 -15.80
C GLN A 115 2.79 -6.05 -15.10
N VAL A 116 3.01 -6.32 -13.81
CA VAL A 116 2.15 -7.23 -13.03
C VAL A 116 0.97 -6.49 -12.42
N ILE A 117 1.11 -5.19 -12.22
CA ILE A 117 0.10 -4.38 -11.53
C ILE A 117 -1.10 -4.14 -12.45
N PRO A 118 -2.34 -4.36 -11.96
CA PRO A 118 -3.53 -4.06 -12.75
C PRO A 118 -3.65 -2.57 -13.08
N HIS A 119 -4.25 -2.26 -14.22
CA HIS A 119 -4.45 -0.86 -14.59
C HIS A 119 -5.33 -0.13 -13.57
N LYS A 120 -6.44 -0.74 -13.19
CA LYS A 120 -7.35 -0.14 -12.21
C LYS A 120 -6.75 -0.25 -10.82
N ARG A 121 -6.31 0.89 -10.28
CA ARG A 121 -5.63 0.93 -9.00
C ARG A 121 -5.56 2.34 -8.45
N ILE A 122 -5.18 2.45 -7.19
CA ILE A 122 -4.78 3.72 -6.59
C ILE A 122 -3.27 3.65 -6.39
N GLU A 123 -2.55 4.65 -6.86
CA GLU A 123 -1.11 4.77 -6.60
C GLU A 123 -0.85 5.87 -5.59
N ILE A 124 -0.03 5.54 -4.60
CA ILE A 124 0.44 6.50 -3.61
C ILE A 124 1.96 6.57 -3.77
N ASN A 125 2.45 7.74 -4.11
CA ASN A 125 3.89 7.99 -4.22
C ASN A 125 4.32 8.84 -3.05
N ILE A 126 5.30 8.36 -2.29
CA ILE A 126 5.84 9.06 -1.13
C ILE A 126 7.26 9.46 -1.44
N SER A 127 7.55 10.75 -1.33
CA SER A 127 8.88 11.28 -1.59
C SER A 127 9.29 12.24 -0.47
N PHE A 128 10.60 12.43 -0.33
CA PHE A 128 11.10 13.47 0.57
C PHE A 128 10.93 14.82 -0.11
N SER A 129 10.24 15.77 0.54
CA SER A 129 10.17 17.15 0.06
C SER A 129 11.31 17.96 0.65
N ASN A 130 11.75 17.58 1.85
CA ASN A 130 13.00 18.02 2.46
C ASN A 130 13.39 17.02 3.55
N GLU A 131 14.44 17.30 4.33
CA GLU A 131 15.01 16.38 5.30
C GLU A 131 13.97 15.82 6.29
N ASN A 132 13.00 16.64 6.70
CA ASN A 132 12.03 16.26 7.72
C ASN A 132 10.60 16.15 7.21
N GLU A 133 10.38 16.32 5.92
CA GLU A 133 9.06 16.36 5.34
C GLU A 133 8.92 15.34 4.22
N ARG A 134 7.71 14.80 4.09
CA ARG A 134 7.38 13.88 3.01
C ARG A 134 6.16 14.37 2.28
N GLU A 135 6.16 14.17 0.97
CA GLU A 135 5.00 14.45 0.14
C GLU A 135 4.31 13.14 -0.23
N PHE A 136 3.00 13.07 0.02
CA PHE A 136 2.15 11.97 -0.37
C PHE A 136 1.32 12.40 -1.56
N SER A 137 1.46 11.70 -2.65
CA SER A 137 0.74 11.98 -3.88
C SER A 137 -0.13 10.79 -4.23
N PHE A 138 -1.43 11.01 -4.33
CA PHE A 138 -2.44 9.97 -4.58
C PHE A 138 -3.01 10.14 -5.96
N LYS A 139 -3.05 9.05 -6.73
CA LYS A 139 -3.61 9.06 -8.07
C LYS A 139 -4.44 7.81 -8.30
N GLU A 140 -5.62 7.99 -8.89
CA GLU A 140 -6.51 6.88 -9.21
C GLU A 140 -6.48 6.59 -10.70
N TYR A 141 -6.33 5.32 -11.04
CA TYR A 141 -6.39 4.82 -12.42
C TYR A 141 -7.63 3.95 -12.55
N GLU A 142 -8.47 4.28 -13.51
CA GLU A 142 -9.73 3.57 -13.76
C GLU A 142 -9.67 2.67 -15.02
#